data_f6fde90baf44036f0e7c66833c6424e0
#
_entry.id   f6fde90baf44036f0e7c66833c6424e0
#
_cell.length_a   1.000
_cell.length_b   1.000
_cell.length_c   1.000
_cell.angle_alpha   90.00
_cell.angle_beta   90.00
_cell.angle_gamma   90.00
#
_symmetry.space_group_name_H-M   'P 1'
#
loop_
_entity.id
_entity.type
_entity.pdbx_description
1 polymer ?
#
loop_
_entity_poly.entity_id
_entity_poly.type
_entity_poly.pdbx_seq_one_letter_code
_entity_poly.pdbx_strand_id
1 'polypeptide(L)'
;MDAMNSAPPAADGARRTVTAAVVQAAAPLFDTPTALVRAEELIREAAFVHRAEVVVLPEAFLGGYPKGLDFGITVGSRTPAGRDLFRRYHAAAIDVPGPEVSALAALARELGIHAVVGAVERQGGTLYCVALFFGPEGYLGLHRKLMPTAAERYLWGQGDGSTLTVVDTGTARLGAAICWENYMPLFRTAMYAKGVDLWCAPTVDDRDAWQASMRHIALEGRCFVLSANQYLRRDALPDDVRPVQGNDPGTVLIGGGSVVVSPLGEVLAGPLRDGEGILAVELDLDDLVRARFDFDPTGHYARPDVFTLDVDESTHSTVTTT
;
A
#
# COMPACT_ATOMS: atom_id res chain seq x y z
N MET A 1 17.57 6.14 23.02
CA MET A 1 16.25 5.77 23.59
C MET A 1 15.42 7.04 23.67
N ASP A 2 14.96 7.53 22.54
CA ASP A 2 14.04 8.67 22.54
C ASP A 2 12.63 8.13 22.78
N ALA A 3 12.01 8.69 23.81
CA ALA A 3 10.69 8.31 24.27
C ALA A 3 9.69 8.42 23.11
N MET A 4 8.99 7.31 22.83
CA MET A 4 7.82 7.27 21.95
C MET A 4 6.80 8.29 22.43
N ASN A 5 6.78 9.47 21.83
CA ASN A 5 5.82 10.51 22.12
C ASN A 5 4.54 10.19 21.32
N SER A 6 3.64 9.40 21.92
CA SER A 6 2.26 9.39 21.44
C SER A 6 1.71 10.82 21.61
N ALA A 7 1.04 11.35 20.61
CA ALA A 7 0.39 12.65 20.69
C ALA A 7 -0.41 12.76 22.01
N PRO A 8 -0.33 13.89 22.72
CA PRO A 8 -1.01 14.04 24.01
C PRO A 8 -2.53 13.87 23.81
N PRO A 9 -3.25 13.34 24.82
CA PRO A 9 -4.71 13.25 24.75
C PRO A 9 -5.29 14.66 24.57
N ALA A 10 -6.33 14.73 23.72
CA ALA A 10 -7.03 15.99 23.49
C ALA A 10 -7.50 16.60 24.82
N ALA A 11 -7.30 17.90 24.97
CA ALA A 11 -7.86 18.63 26.09
C ALA A 11 -9.40 18.66 25.93
N ASP A 12 -10.06 18.14 26.96
CA ASP A 12 -11.48 18.30 27.24
C ASP A 12 -12.48 17.99 26.10
N GLY A 13 -12.83 16.70 25.94
CA GLY A 13 -14.11 16.30 25.32
C GLY A 13 -14.21 16.27 23.80
N ALA A 14 -13.24 16.76 23.04
CA ALA A 14 -13.24 16.65 21.59
C ALA A 14 -12.74 15.27 21.15
N ARG A 15 -13.57 14.51 20.40
CA ARG A 15 -13.14 13.24 19.79
C ARG A 15 -12.01 13.52 18.80
N ARG A 16 -10.95 12.73 18.87
CA ARG A 16 -9.90 12.75 17.86
C ARG A 16 -10.31 11.83 16.71
N THR A 17 -10.84 12.40 15.65
CA THR A 17 -11.27 11.63 14.49
C THR A 17 -10.45 11.97 13.27
N VAL A 18 -10.37 11.01 12.32
CA VAL A 18 -9.82 11.20 10.99
C VAL A 18 -10.70 10.46 9.99
N THR A 19 -11.05 11.11 8.88
CA THR A 19 -11.78 10.44 7.81
C THR A 19 -10.75 9.77 6.87
N ALA A 20 -10.80 8.44 6.80
CA ALA A 20 -9.95 7.66 5.91
C ALA A 20 -10.77 7.07 4.75
N ALA A 21 -10.19 7.04 3.56
CA ALA A 21 -10.77 6.43 2.38
C ALA A 21 -9.83 5.38 1.77
N VAL A 22 -10.38 4.23 1.39
CA VAL A 22 -9.70 3.24 0.57
C VAL A 22 -10.36 3.19 -0.80
N VAL A 23 -9.55 3.31 -1.82
CA VAL A 23 -9.99 3.32 -3.22
C VAL A 23 -9.91 1.90 -3.77
N GLN A 24 -11.00 1.42 -4.37
CA GLN A 24 -11.02 0.21 -5.17
C GLN A 24 -11.18 0.58 -6.62
N ALA A 25 -10.09 0.55 -7.37
CA ALA A 25 -10.07 0.83 -8.79
C ALA A 25 -8.87 0.16 -9.46
N ALA A 26 -8.98 -0.09 -10.76
CA ALA A 26 -7.86 -0.49 -11.58
C ALA A 26 -7.22 0.71 -12.28
N ALA A 27 -5.94 0.58 -12.58
CA ALA A 27 -5.22 1.48 -13.47
C ALA A 27 -4.86 0.78 -14.78
N PRO A 28 -4.78 1.51 -15.90
CA PRO A 28 -4.40 0.93 -17.18
C PRO A 28 -2.97 0.40 -17.12
N LEU A 29 -2.76 -0.82 -17.63
CA LEU A 29 -1.44 -1.42 -17.74
C LEU A 29 -0.64 -0.74 -18.86
N PHE A 30 0.62 -0.40 -18.60
CA PHE A 30 1.56 0.25 -19.53
C PHE A 30 1.22 1.68 -19.95
N ASP A 31 0.28 2.33 -19.28
CA ASP A 31 -0.14 3.70 -19.55
C ASP A 31 -0.16 4.55 -18.26
N THR A 32 1.02 4.95 -17.82
CA THR A 32 1.19 5.72 -16.59
C THR A 32 0.60 7.14 -16.66
N PRO A 33 0.64 7.85 -17.80
CA PRO A 33 -0.06 9.14 -17.90
C PRO A 33 -1.56 9.04 -17.60
N THR A 34 -2.26 8.06 -18.18
CA THR A 34 -3.68 7.83 -17.90
C THR A 34 -3.89 7.35 -16.45
N ALA A 35 -3.01 6.50 -15.93
CA ALA A 35 -3.07 6.06 -14.54
C ALA A 35 -2.91 7.22 -13.55
N LEU A 36 -2.03 8.18 -13.84
CA LEU A 36 -1.83 9.38 -13.02
C LEU A 36 -3.09 10.26 -12.99
N VAL A 37 -3.65 10.58 -14.15
CA VAL A 37 -4.90 11.36 -14.24
C VAL A 37 -6.01 10.68 -13.42
N ARG A 38 -6.15 9.36 -13.56
CA ARG A 38 -7.13 8.59 -12.80
C ARG A 38 -6.86 8.60 -11.29
N ALA A 39 -5.59 8.52 -10.86
CA ALA A 39 -5.22 8.63 -9.45
C ALA A 39 -5.62 10.00 -8.89
N GLU A 40 -5.33 11.07 -9.62
CA GLU A 40 -5.69 12.43 -9.24
C GLU A 40 -7.20 12.61 -9.10
N GLU A 41 -7.99 12.10 -10.05
CA GLU A 41 -9.47 12.15 -10.02
C GLU A 41 -10.02 11.41 -8.80
N LEU A 42 -9.55 10.19 -8.53
CA LEU A 42 -9.99 9.38 -7.39
C LEU A 42 -9.60 10.01 -6.03
N ILE A 43 -8.40 10.60 -5.95
CA ILE A 43 -7.96 11.31 -4.75
C ILE A 43 -8.82 12.57 -4.53
N ARG A 44 -9.12 13.33 -5.59
CA ARG A 44 -10.02 14.50 -5.51
C ARG A 44 -11.43 14.09 -5.10
N GLU A 45 -11.97 13.01 -5.66
CA GLU A 45 -13.27 12.48 -5.28
C GLU A 45 -13.29 12.09 -3.78
N ALA A 46 -12.27 11.35 -3.31
CA ALA A 46 -12.14 10.99 -1.91
C ALA A 46 -12.12 12.23 -1.00
N ALA A 47 -11.36 13.26 -1.36
CA ALA A 47 -11.23 14.48 -0.57
C ALA A 47 -12.50 15.35 -0.59
N PHE A 48 -13.10 15.58 -1.76
CA PHE A 48 -14.20 16.52 -1.88
C PHE A 48 -15.57 15.90 -1.58
N VAL A 49 -15.81 14.67 -2.06
CA VAL A 49 -17.12 14.01 -1.90
C VAL A 49 -17.19 13.32 -0.54
N HIS A 50 -16.12 12.62 -0.16
CA HIS A 50 -16.08 11.82 1.06
C HIS A 50 -15.37 12.51 2.23
N ARG A 51 -14.80 13.70 2.01
CA ARG A 51 -14.07 14.48 3.03
C ARG A 51 -12.91 13.71 3.66
N ALA A 52 -12.27 12.86 2.88
CA ALA A 52 -11.16 12.05 3.35
C ALA A 52 -9.93 12.93 3.61
N GLU A 53 -9.31 12.72 4.77
CA GLU A 53 -8.03 13.31 5.18
C GLU A 53 -6.86 12.37 4.91
N VAL A 54 -7.15 11.05 4.82
CA VAL A 54 -6.21 9.99 4.45
C VAL A 54 -6.81 9.16 3.33
N VAL A 55 -6.07 8.98 2.23
CA VAL A 55 -6.52 8.22 1.05
C VAL A 55 -5.51 7.13 0.72
N VAL A 56 -5.98 5.89 0.50
CA VAL A 56 -5.13 4.76 0.14
C VAL A 56 -5.55 4.22 -1.23
N LEU A 57 -4.61 4.21 -2.19
CA LEU A 57 -4.78 3.59 -3.50
C LEU A 57 -4.15 2.18 -3.53
N PRO A 58 -4.60 1.31 -4.46
CA PRO A 58 -4.12 -0.07 -4.55
C PRO A 58 -2.64 -0.23 -4.91
N GLU A 59 -2.12 -1.45 -4.72
CA GLU A 59 -0.79 -1.89 -5.17
C GLU A 59 -0.58 -1.65 -6.66
N ALA A 60 0.63 -1.17 -7.04
CA ALA A 60 1.06 -0.95 -8.42
C ALA A 60 0.05 -0.16 -9.27
N PHE A 61 -0.62 0.84 -8.69
CA PHE A 61 -1.60 1.66 -9.39
C PHE A 61 -0.94 2.45 -10.52
N LEU A 62 0.19 3.13 -10.24
CA LEU A 62 1.01 3.73 -11.31
C LEU A 62 1.94 2.66 -11.89
N GLY A 63 1.93 2.51 -13.21
CA GLY A 63 2.63 1.46 -13.95
C GLY A 63 1.77 0.23 -14.26
N GLY A 64 0.73 -0.03 -13.45
CA GLY A 64 -0.22 -1.12 -13.60
C GLY A 64 0.27 -2.46 -13.01
N TYR A 65 -0.64 -3.28 -12.50
CA TYR A 65 -0.33 -4.64 -12.05
C TYR A 65 -0.54 -5.63 -13.21
N PRO A 66 0.50 -6.39 -13.63
CA PRO A 66 0.45 -7.23 -14.81
C PRO A 66 -0.24 -8.59 -14.55
N LYS A 67 -1.48 -8.56 -14.06
CA LYS A 67 -2.25 -9.75 -13.64
C LYS A 67 -2.35 -10.78 -14.76
N GLY A 68 -1.88 -11.98 -14.44
CA GLY A 68 -1.97 -13.13 -15.34
C GLY A 68 -0.98 -13.15 -16.51
N LEU A 69 0.02 -12.25 -16.51
CA LEU A 69 1.07 -12.23 -17.53
C LEU A 69 2.30 -12.99 -17.05
N ASP A 70 2.93 -13.76 -17.94
CA ASP A 70 4.12 -14.58 -17.64
C ASP A 70 5.43 -13.97 -18.16
N PHE A 71 5.36 -12.91 -18.93
CA PHE A 71 6.54 -12.28 -19.59
C PHE A 71 7.41 -13.28 -20.36
N GLY A 72 6.79 -14.35 -20.88
CA GLY A 72 7.47 -15.40 -21.62
C GLY A 72 8.58 -16.10 -20.82
N ILE A 73 8.41 -16.18 -19.49
CA ILE A 73 9.39 -16.78 -18.57
C ILE A 73 8.90 -18.17 -18.17
N THR A 74 9.78 -19.16 -18.40
CA THR A 74 9.70 -20.48 -17.77
C THR A 74 11.07 -20.81 -17.20
N VAL A 75 11.14 -21.76 -16.26
CA VAL A 75 12.41 -22.13 -15.63
C VAL A 75 13.42 -22.52 -16.72
N GLY A 76 14.56 -21.82 -16.75
CA GLY A 76 15.64 -22.02 -17.72
C GLY A 76 15.40 -21.38 -19.09
N SER A 77 14.25 -20.75 -19.37
CA SER A 77 13.94 -20.17 -20.68
C SER A 77 13.28 -18.80 -20.58
N ARG A 78 13.58 -17.95 -21.57
CA ARG A 78 13.00 -16.61 -21.75
C ARG A 78 12.83 -16.33 -23.24
N THR A 79 11.72 -15.69 -23.62
CA THR A 79 11.42 -15.38 -25.02
C THR A 79 11.80 -13.95 -25.40
N PRO A 80 12.10 -13.67 -26.69
CA PRO A 80 12.26 -12.29 -27.17
C PRO A 80 10.99 -11.43 -26.95
N ALA A 81 9.82 -11.98 -27.19
CA ALA A 81 8.55 -11.29 -26.95
C ALA A 81 8.33 -10.92 -25.47
N GLY A 82 8.71 -11.81 -24.56
CA GLY A 82 8.66 -11.53 -23.10
C GLY A 82 9.62 -10.42 -22.70
N ARG A 83 10.81 -10.34 -23.31
CA ARG A 83 11.75 -9.22 -23.08
C ARG A 83 11.19 -7.89 -23.59
N ASP A 84 10.46 -7.88 -24.70
CA ASP A 84 9.81 -6.66 -25.20
C ASP A 84 8.62 -6.25 -24.32
N LEU A 85 7.86 -7.21 -23.80
CA LEU A 85 6.82 -6.95 -22.81
C LEU A 85 7.40 -6.33 -21.53
N PHE A 86 8.53 -6.84 -21.04
CA PHE A 86 9.24 -6.24 -19.91
C PHE A 86 9.74 -4.83 -20.24
N ARG A 87 10.26 -4.59 -21.43
CA ARG A 87 10.67 -3.24 -21.89
C ARG A 87 9.48 -2.26 -21.83
N ARG A 88 8.29 -2.68 -22.25
CA ARG A 88 7.07 -1.85 -22.14
C ARG A 88 6.72 -1.57 -20.69
N TYR A 89 6.80 -2.58 -19.82
CA TYR A 89 6.53 -2.44 -18.41
C TYR A 89 7.55 -1.50 -17.72
N HIS A 90 8.81 -1.66 -18.05
CA HIS A 90 9.88 -0.78 -17.59
C HIS A 90 9.67 0.68 -18.06
N ALA A 91 9.22 0.88 -19.28
CA ALA A 91 8.92 2.22 -19.80
C ALA A 91 7.72 2.90 -19.09
N ALA A 92 6.76 2.10 -18.61
CA ALA A 92 5.60 2.58 -17.85
C ALA A 92 5.86 2.74 -16.35
N ALA A 93 6.99 2.29 -15.85
CA ALA A 93 7.37 2.52 -14.44
C ALA A 93 7.79 3.99 -14.23
N ILE A 94 7.61 4.49 -13.02
CA ILE A 94 7.94 5.87 -12.64
C ILE A 94 9.36 5.98 -12.07
N ASP A 95 9.98 7.14 -12.20
CA ASP A 95 11.18 7.49 -11.46
C ASP A 95 10.81 8.12 -10.10
N VAL A 96 11.61 7.86 -9.07
CA VAL A 96 11.43 8.49 -7.75
C VAL A 96 12.77 9.10 -7.31
N PRO A 97 12.87 10.44 -7.27
CA PRO A 97 11.85 11.44 -7.63
C PRO A 97 11.58 11.50 -9.13
N GLY A 98 10.36 11.91 -9.49
CA GLY A 98 9.92 12.03 -10.90
C GLY A 98 8.70 12.95 -11.07
N PRO A 99 8.25 13.15 -12.31
CA PRO A 99 7.12 14.04 -12.59
C PRO A 99 5.81 13.55 -11.95
N GLU A 100 5.54 12.26 -11.92
CA GLU A 100 4.35 11.67 -11.30
C GLU A 100 4.34 11.91 -9.79
N VAL A 101 5.51 11.73 -9.14
CA VAL A 101 5.69 12.01 -7.71
C VAL A 101 5.46 13.50 -7.43
N SER A 102 5.97 14.37 -8.31
CA SER A 102 5.81 15.82 -8.17
C SER A 102 4.35 16.25 -8.33
N ALA A 103 3.60 15.65 -9.26
CA ALA A 103 2.18 15.91 -9.48
C ALA A 103 1.34 15.49 -8.26
N LEU A 104 1.53 14.27 -7.76
CA LEU A 104 0.81 13.79 -6.56
C LEU A 104 1.18 14.57 -5.30
N ALA A 105 2.44 14.98 -5.17
CA ALA A 105 2.88 15.84 -4.07
C ALA A 105 2.22 17.23 -4.12
N ALA A 106 2.06 17.80 -5.32
CA ALA A 106 1.33 19.06 -5.50
C ALA A 106 -0.16 18.90 -5.18
N LEU A 107 -0.78 17.79 -5.60
CA LEU A 107 -2.18 17.47 -5.31
C LEU A 107 -2.42 17.30 -3.80
N ALA A 108 -1.58 16.52 -3.10
CA ALA A 108 -1.73 16.33 -1.65
C ALA A 108 -1.62 17.65 -0.89
N ARG A 109 -0.71 18.53 -1.34
CA ARG A 109 -0.53 19.88 -0.79
C ARG A 109 -1.74 20.78 -1.05
N GLU A 110 -2.28 20.75 -2.28
CA GLU A 110 -3.48 21.50 -2.68
C GLU A 110 -4.70 21.11 -1.82
N LEU A 111 -4.88 19.81 -1.59
CA LEU A 111 -6.03 19.28 -0.88
C LEU A 111 -5.87 19.26 0.66
N GLY A 112 -4.63 19.41 1.16
CA GLY A 112 -4.34 19.34 2.59
C GLY A 112 -4.53 17.94 3.18
N ILE A 113 -4.30 16.87 2.39
CA ILE A 113 -4.54 15.49 2.78
C ILE A 113 -3.25 14.65 2.78
N HIS A 114 -3.32 13.48 3.43
CA HIS A 114 -2.31 12.44 3.27
C HIS A 114 -2.78 11.38 2.27
N ALA A 115 -1.87 10.88 1.43
CA ALA A 115 -2.18 9.81 0.49
C ALA A 115 -1.09 8.75 0.46
N VAL A 116 -1.51 7.47 0.35
CA VAL A 116 -0.63 6.34 0.07
C VAL A 116 -0.99 5.78 -1.31
N VAL A 117 -0.03 5.81 -2.23
CA VAL A 117 -0.27 5.42 -3.63
C VAL A 117 0.67 4.29 -4.02
N GLY A 118 0.10 3.15 -4.42
CA GLY A 118 0.89 2.04 -4.97
C GLY A 118 1.44 2.39 -6.34
N ALA A 119 2.71 2.07 -6.59
CA ALA A 119 3.34 2.33 -7.87
C ALA A 119 4.39 1.26 -8.21
N VAL A 120 4.84 1.28 -9.47
CA VAL A 120 6.03 0.56 -9.93
C VAL A 120 7.13 1.58 -10.17
N GLU A 121 8.16 1.54 -9.32
CA GLU A 121 9.34 2.40 -9.42
C GLU A 121 10.37 1.77 -10.36
N ARG A 122 11.05 2.61 -11.13
CA ARG A 122 12.20 2.25 -11.95
C ARG A 122 13.49 2.80 -11.34
N GLN A 123 14.45 1.90 -11.09
CA GLN A 123 15.81 2.30 -10.72
C GLN A 123 16.81 1.59 -11.63
N GLY A 124 17.36 2.30 -12.59
CA GLY A 124 18.20 1.70 -13.62
C GLY A 124 17.45 0.61 -14.40
N GLY A 125 17.97 -0.60 -14.42
CA GLY A 125 17.33 -1.76 -15.07
C GLY A 125 16.36 -2.54 -14.19
N THR A 126 16.19 -2.15 -12.91
CA THR A 126 15.38 -2.87 -11.93
C THR A 126 14.07 -2.11 -11.68
N LEU A 127 12.99 -2.86 -11.56
CA LEU A 127 11.69 -2.35 -11.12
C LEU A 127 11.44 -2.74 -9.66
N TYR A 128 10.75 -1.88 -8.92
CA TYR A 128 10.32 -2.15 -7.55
C TYR A 128 8.83 -1.85 -7.41
N CYS A 129 8.10 -2.71 -6.71
CA CYS A 129 6.76 -2.38 -6.25
C CYS A 129 6.88 -1.51 -5.00
N VAL A 130 6.22 -0.35 -5.01
CA VAL A 130 6.37 0.65 -3.95
C VAL A 130 5.03 1.18 -3.47
N ALA A 131 4.99 1.63 -2.22
CA ALA A 131 3.96 2.50 -1.67
C ALA A 131 4.58 3.88 -1.45
N LEU A 132 4.07 4.90 -2.12
CA LEU A 132 4.50 6.29 -2.01
C LEU A 132 3.65 7.01 -0.98
N PHE A 133 4.28 7.83 -0.14
CA PHE A 133 3.60 8.61 0.88
C PHE A 133 3.64 10.10 0.51
N PHE A 134 2.48 10.72 0.58
CA PHE A 134 2.28 12.15 0.34
C PHE A 134 1.51 12.79 1.49
N GLY A 135 1.73 14.09 1.69
CA GLY A 135 1.02 14.89 2.68
C GLY A 135 0.96 16.36 2.31
N PRO A 136 0.44 17.22 3.18
CA PRO A 136 0.40 18.67 2.96
C PRO A 136 1.79 19.28 2.69
N GLU A 137 2.86 18.65 3.19
CA GLU A 137 4.25 19.05 2.95
C GLU A 137 4.78 18.57 1.60
N GLY A 138 4.05 17.67 0.91
CA GLY A 138 4.40 17.09 -0.38
C GLY A 138 4.75 15.62 -0.33
N TYR A 139 5.83 15.21 -0.98
CA TYR A 139 6.34 13.84 -0.95
C TYR A 139 7.04 13.57 0.39
N LEU A 140 6.62 12.52 1.10
CA LEU A 140 7.07 12.20 2.46
C LEU A 140 7.97 10.96 2.52
N GLY A 141 8.07 10.20 1.44
CA GLY A 141 8.88 8.99 1.36
C GLY A 141 8.17 7.84 0.66
N LEU A 142 8.84 6.69 0.63
CA LEU A 142 8.28 5.46 0.05
C LEU A 142 8.63 4.24 0.90
N HIS A 143 7.86 3.17 0.70
CA HIS A 143 8.22 1.82 1.09
C HIS A 143 8.36 0.95 -0.16
N ARG A 144 9.52 0.30 -0.34
CA ARG A 144 9.74 -0.73 -1.38
C ARG A 144 9.35 -2.10 -0.83
N LYS A 145 8.51 -2.83 -1.55
CA LYS A 145 8.12 -4.20 -1.19
C LYS A 145 9.35 -5.06 -0.92
N LEU A 146 9.49 -5.54 0.33
CA LEU A 146 10.67 -6.32 0.74
C LEU A 146 10.76 -7.64 -0.01
N MET A 147 9.61 -8.28 -0.27
CA MET A 147 9.57 -9.58 -0.93
C MET A 147 8.42 -9.64 -1.95
N PRO A 148 8.72 -9.48 -3.24
CA PRO A 148 7.74 -9.74 -4.29
C PRO A 148 7.24 -11.19 -4.25
N THR A 149 5.94 -11.38 -4.52
CA THR A 149 5.24 -12.66 -4.34
C THR A 149 5.43 -13.56 -5.56
N ALA A 150 5.89 -14.80 -5.35
CA ALA A 150 5.95 -15.84 -6.40
C ALA A 150 6.57 -15.31 -7.72
N ALA A 151 5.80 -15.29 -8.82
CA ALA A 151 6.27 -14.85 -10.14
C ALA A 151 6.62 -13.35 -10.23
N GLU A 152 6.14 -12.51 -9.31
CA GLU A 152 6.56 -11.11 -9.22
C GLU A 152 8.07 -10.96 -9.10
N ARG A 153 8.78 -11.94 -8.51
CA ARG A 153 10.24 -11.96 -8.36
C ARG A 153 11.00 -11.98 -9.69
N TYR A 154 10.35 -12.30 -10.79
CA TYR A 154 10.94 -12.18 -12.12
C TYR A 154 10.91 -10.75 -12.65
N LEU A 155 10.03 -9.90 -12.09
CA LEU A 155 9.78 -8.55 -12.56
C LEU A 155 10.35 -7.51 -11.61
N TRP A 156 10.21 -7.73 -10.29
CA TRP A 156 10.51 -6.75 -9.25
C TRP A 156 11.67 -7.19 -8.37
N GLY A 157 12.52 -6.23 -8.05
CA GLY A 157 13.57 -6.36 -7.04
C GLY A 157 12.98 -6.35 -5.63
N GLN A 158 13.80 -6.76 -4.67
CA GLN A 158 13.52 -6.72 -3.25
C GLN A 158 13.90 -5.35 -2.68
N GLY A 159 13.02 -4.77 -1.86
CA GLY A 159 13.36 -3.64 -1.01
C GLY A 159 14.29 -4.05 0.13
N ASP A 160 14.88 -3.06 0.79
CA ASP A 160 15.65 -3.23 2.02
C ASP A 160 14.97 -2.51 3.20
N GLY A 161 15.55 -2.62 4.38
CA GLY A 161 14.97 -2.01 5.58
C GLY A 161 15.01 -0.48 5.61
N SER A 162 15.78 0.17 4.73
CA SER A 162 15.90 1.63 4.70
C SER A 162 14.60 2.34 4.31
N THR A 163 13.64 1.58 3.76
CA THR A 163 12.34 2.10 3.32
C THR A 163 11.17 1.61 4.17
N LEU A 164 11.40 1.19 5.41
CA LEU A 164 10.35 0.90 6.40
C LEU A 164 9.74 2.22 6.93
N THR A 165 9.12 2.95 6.01
CA THR A 165 8.63 4.32 6.24
C THR A 165 7.37 4.32 7.10
N VAL A 166 7.39 5.18 8.13
CA VAL A 166 6.22 5.57 8.91
C VAL A 166 6.16 7.09 8.92
N VAL A 167 5.01 7.63 8.52
CA VAL A 167 4.76 9.06 8.43
C VAL A 167 3.90 9.50 9.61
N ASP A 168 4.34 10.54 10.33
CA ASP A 168 3.51 11.20 11.33
C ASP A 168 2.65 12.26 10.64
N THR A 169 1.33 12.10 10.73
CA THR A 169 0.37 13.05 10.13
C THR A 169 0.01 14.22 11.08
N GLY A 170 0.60 14.25 12.27
CA GLY A 170 0.20 15.16 13.36
C GLY A 170 -0.99 14.65 14.18
N THR A 171 -1.75 13.68 13.67
CA THR A 171 -2.91 13.07 14.36
C THR A 171 -2.76 11.57 14.53
N ALA A 172 -2.12 10.87 13.59
CA ALA A 172 -1.89 9.44 13.59
C ALA A 172 -0.60 9.09 12.83
N ARG A 173 -0.06 7.91 13.07
CA ARG A 173 1.11 7.38 12.33
C ARG A 173 0.68 6.44 11.23
N LEU A 174 1.07 6.77 10.00
CA LEU A 174 0.70 6.10 8.78
C LEU A 174 1.85 5.20 8.29
N GLY A 175 1.63 3.91 8.17
CA GLY A 175 2.59 2.96 7.61
C GLY A 175 1.95 2.07 6.55
N ALA A 176 2.75 1.45 5.67
CA ALA A 176 2.24 0.59 4.62
C ALA A 176 2.94 -0.77 4.59
N ALA A 177 2.16 -1.80 4.24
CA ALA A 177 2.60 -3.15 3.93
C ALA A 177 1.96 -3.60 2.61
N ILE A 178 2.77 -3.89 1.60
CA ILE A 178 2.27 -4.17 0.27
C ILE A 178 1.91 -5.66 0.13
N CYS A 179 0.62 -5.96 -0.05
CA CYS A 179 0.11 -7.30 -0.37
C CYS A 179 0.63 -8.38 0.61
N TRP A 180 1.33 -9.40 0.14
CA TRP A 180 1.77 -10.53 0.97
C TRP A 180 2.88 -10.22 1.98
N GLU A 181 3.45 -9.01 1.99
CA GLU A 181 4.27 -8.56 3.13
C GLU A 181 3.47 -8.58 4.44
N ASN A 182 2.15 -8.41 4.34
CA ASN A 182 1.23 -8.54 5.46
C ASN A 182 1.29 -9.93 6.13
N TYR A 183 1.85 -10.94 5.47
CA TYR A 183 2.09 -12.27 6.04
C TYR A 183 3.47 -12.43 6.71
N MET A 184 4.34 -11.42 6.67
CA MET A 184 5.68 -11.46 7.28
C MET A 184 5.60 -11.05 8.76
N PRO A 185 5.70 -11.97 9.75
CA PRO A 185 5.49 -11.62 11.17
C PRO A 185 6.53 -10.62 11.69
N LEU A 186 7.80 -10.78 11.32
CA LEU A 186 8.87 -9.89 11.79
C LEU A 186 8.73 -8.49 11.22
N PHE A 187 8.29 -8.36 9.95
CA PHE A 187 7.98 -7.06 9.36
C PHE A 187 6.86 -6.37 10.13
N ARG A 188 5.75 -7.08 10.42
CA ARG A 188 4.65 -6.50 11.20
C ARG A 188 5.13 -6.05 12.59
N THR A 189 5.92 -6.87 13.28
CA THR A 189 6.49 -6.53 14.59
C THR A 189 7.35 -5.26 14.52
N ALA A 190 8.20 -5.12 13.49
CA ALA A 190 9.02 -3.94 13.27
C ALA A 190 8.15 -2.68 13.06
N MET A 191 7.08 -2.79 12.26
CA MET A 191 6.17 -1.67 12.00
C MET A 191 5.31 -1.32 13.22
N TYR A 192 4.87 -2.31 14.02
CA TYR A 192 4.20 -2.03 15.30
C TYR A 192 5.12 -1.30 16.28
N ALA A 193 6.40 -1.67 16.33
CA ALA A 193 7.39 -0.99 17.15
C ALA A 193 7.65 0.46 16.70
N LYS A 194 7.42 0.79 15.44
CA LYS A 194 7.41 2.17 14.92
C LYS A 194 6.11 2.93 15.27
N GLY A 195 5.14 2.27 15.89
CA GLY A 195 3.91 2.86 16.39
C GLY A 195 2.89 3.18 15.30
N VAL A 196 2.75 2.33 14.27
CA VAL A 196 1.75 2.50 13.21
C VAL A 196 0.34 2.46 13.81
N ASP A 197 -0.45 3.49 13.59
CA ASP A 197 -1.85 3.64 13.98
C ASP A 197 -2.79 3.31 12.82
N LEU A 198 -2.43 3.75 11.59
CA LEU A 198 -3.14 3.49 10.34
C LEU A 198 -2.27 2.60 9.47
N TRP A 199 -2.64 1.33 9.41
CA TRP A 199 -1.97 0.31 8.62
C TRP A 199 -2.54 0.26 7.21
N CYS A 200 -1.83 0.82 6.23
CA CYS A 200 -2.22 0.79 4.83
C CYS A 200 -1.77 -0.52 4.18
N ALA A 201 -2.70 -1.25 3.60
CA ALA A 201 -2.46 -2.53 2.96
C ALA A 201 -2.91 -2.50 1.47
N PRO A 202 -2.15 -1.79 0.59
CA PRO A 202 -2.40 -1.86 -0.84
C PRO A 202 -2.13 -3.28 -1.35
N THR A 203 -3.05 -3.82 -2.17
CA THR A 203 -3.02 -5.22 -2.57
C THR A 203 -3.71 -5.47 -3.91
N VAL A 204 -3.50 -6.68 -4.45
CA VAL A 204 -4.28 -7.31 -5.53
C VAL A 204 -4.81 -8.69 -5.12
N ASP A 205 -4.73 -9.03 -3.83
CA ASP A 205 -5.25 -10.30 -3.31
C ASP A 205 -6.75 -10.17 -3.04
N ASP A 206 -7.56 -10.80 -3.87
CA ASP A 206 -9.01 -10.78 -3.83
C ASP A 206 -9.65 -11.99 -3.13
N ARG A 207 -8.82 -12.87 -2.53
CA ARG A 207 -9.29 -14.08 -1.86
C ARG A 207 -9.93 -13.76 -0.49
N ASP A 208 -10.88 -14.61 -0.07
CA ASP A 208 -11.53 -14.47 1.25
C ASP A 208 -10.54 -14.59 2.42
N ALA A 209 -9.47 -15.38 2.25
CA ALA A 209 -8.40 -15.49 3.24
C ALA A 209 -7.73 -14.14 3.55
N TRP A 210 -7.71 -13.20 2.58
CA TRP A 210 -7.20 -11.86 2.79
C TRP A 210 -8.00 -11.09 3.86
N GLN A 211 -9.32 -11.23 3.87
CA GLN A 211 -10.19 -10.57 4.84
C GLN A 211 -9.89 -11.03 6.28
N ALA A 212 -9.64 -12.32 6.47
CA ALA A 212 -9.25 -12.87 7.76
C ALA A 212 -7.91 -12.29 8.24
N SER A 213 -6.95 -12.11 7.30
CA SER A 213 -5.64 -11.54 7.59
C SER A 213 -5.72 -10.06 7.98
N MET A 214 -6.55 -9.27 7.30
CA MET A 214 -6.75 -7.85 7.64
C MET A 214 -7.32 -7.68 9.05
N ARG A 215 -8.29 -8.49 9.42
CA ARG A 215 -8.84 -8.51 10.77
C ARG A 215 -7.81 -8.97 11.80
N HIS A 216 -7.01 -9.99 11.47
CA HIS A 216 -5.94 -10.46 12.36
C HIS A 216 -4.90 -9.37 12.62
N ILE A 217 -4.45 -8.67 11.58
CA ILE A 217 -3.44 -7.60 11.69
C ILE A 217 -3.96 -6.45 12.55
N ALA A 218 -5.23 -6.06 12.38
CA ALA A 218 -5.86 -5.06 13.22
C ALA A 218 -5.85 -5.47 14.71
N LEU A 219 -6.21 -6.73 14.99
CA LEU A 219 -6.20 -7.28 16.35
C LEU A 219 -4.79 -7.43 16.92
N GLU A 220 -3.82 -7.90 16.12
CA GLU A 220 -2.43 -8.11 16.54
C GLU A 220 -1.72 -6.77 16.78
N GLY A 221 -1.88 -5.80 15.88
CA GLY A 221 -1.19 -4.52 15.93
C GLY A 221 -1.91 -3.42 16.71
N ARG A 222 -3.18 -3.67 17.09
CA ARG A 222 -4.06 -2.64 17.69
C ARG A 222 -4.05 -1.35 16.90
N CYS A 223 -4.23 -1.49 15.58
CA CYS A 223 -4.22 -0.40 14.61
C CYS A 223 -5.45 -0.51 13.68
N PHE A 224 -5.84 0.61 13.07
CA PHE A 224 -6.79 0.55 11.97
C PHE A 224 -6.12 -0.05 10.74
N VAL A 225 -6.83 -0.90 9.99
CA VAL A 225 -6.34 -1.46 8.73
C VAL A 225 -7.14 -0.87 7.57
N LEU A 226 -6.42 -0.27 6.62
CA LEU A 226 -6.93 0.36 5.41
C LEU A 226 -6.45 -0.45 4.20
N SER A 227 -7.22 -1.45 3.78
CA SER A 227 -6.82 -2.33 2.67
C SER A 227 -7.48 -1.89 1.37
N ALA A 228 -6.68 -1.40 0.42
CA ALA A 228 -7.10 -0.97 -0.90
C ALA A 228 -6.74 -2.04 -1.95
N ASN A 229 -7.75 -2.56 -2.64
CA ASN A 229 -7.60 -3.57 -3.69
C ASN A 229 -7.95 -2.99 -5.06
N GLN A 230 -7.44 -3.60 -6.12
CA GLN A 230 -7.91 -3.33 -7.47
C GLN A 230 -9.21 -4.08 -7.76
N TYR A 231 -10.03 -3.51 -8.65
CA TYR A 231 -11.03 -4.24 -9.40
C TYR A 231 -10.66 -4.17 -10.87
N LEU A 232 -10.19 -5.27 -11.44
CA LEU A 232 -9.60 -5.29 -12.77
C LEU A 232 -10.32 -6.30 -13.65
N ARG A 233 -10.78 -5.84 -14.82
CA ARG A 233 -11.35 -6.67 -15.87
C ARG A 233 -10.39 -6.77 -17.05
N ARG A 234 -10.61 -7.80 -17.87
CA ARG A 234 -9.83 -8.04 -19.09
C ARG A 234 -9.89 -6.86 -20.08
N ASP A 235 -11.05 -6.21 -20.20
CA ASP A 235 -11.25 -5.07 -21.09
C ASP A 235 -10.45 -3.81 -20.69
N ALA A 236 -9.92 -3.75 -19.47
CA ALA A 236 -9.00 -2.70 -19.02
C ALA A 236 -7.53 -2.97 -19.39
N LEU A 237 -7.20 -4.14 -19.93
CA LEU A 237 -5.86 -4.46 -20.39
C LEU A 237 -5.72 -4.21 -21.91
N PRO A 238 -4.50 -3.91 -22.41
CA PRO A 238 -4.23 -3.81 -23.83
C PRO A 238 -4.64 -5.06 -24.60
N ASP A 239 -5.12 -4.88 -25.85
CA ASP A 239 -5.64 -5.96 -26.68
C ASP A 239 -4.59 -7.01 -27.07
N ASP A 240 -3.32 -6.64 -27.06
CA ASP A 240 -2.20 -7.48 -27.44
C ASP A 240 -1.62 -8.35 -26.31
N VAL A 241 -2.10 -8.19 -25.07
CA VAL A 241 -1.70 -9.06 -23.94
C VAL A 241 -2.73 -10.20 -23.73
N ARG A 242 -2.28 -11.29 -23.13
CA ARG A 242 -3.10 -12.50 -22.93
C ARG A 242 -2.94 -13.00 -21.48
N PRO A 243 -3.82 -12.57 -20.57
CA PRO A 243 -3.80 -13.07 -19.20
C PRO A 243 -4.27 -14.53 -19.15
N VAL A 244 -3.68 -15.32 -18.26
CA VAL A 244 -4.01 -16.75 -18.12
C VAL A 244 -5.44 -17.01 -17.67
N GLN A 245 -6.10 -16.03 -17.06
CA GLN A 245 -7.51 -16.14 -16.63
C GLN A 245 -8.51 -16.13 -17.77
N GLY A 246 -8.15 -15.66 -18.96
CA GLY A 246 -9.01 -15.62 -20.15
C GLY A 246 -8.99 -14.27 -20.86
N ASN A 247 -9.50 -14.26 -22.08
CA ASN A 247 -9.50 -13.08 -22.97
C ASN A 247 -10.87 -12.47 -23.22
N ASP A 248 -11.93 -13.04 -22.67
CA ASP A 248 -13.26 -12.44 -22.81
C ASP A 248 -13.26 -11.07 -22.09
N PRO A 249 -13.76 -10.00 -22.71
CA PRO A 249 -13.71 -8.64 -22.15
C PRO A 249 -14.28 -8.55 -20.74
N GLY A 250 -15.31 -9.32 -20.42
CA GLY A 250 -15.95 -9.36 -19.11
C GLY A 250 -15.23 -10.20 -18.06
N THR A 251 -14.15 -10.91 -18.40
CA THR A 251 -13.41 -11.72 -17.41
C THR A 251 -12.86 -10.84 -16.31
N VAL A 252 -13.25 -11.14 -15.07
CA VAL A 252 -12.71 -10.47 -13.87
C VAL A 252 -11.33 -11.07 -13.56
N LEU A 253 -10.33 -10.24 -13.56
CA LEU A 253 -8.94 -10.61 -13.27
C LEU A 253 -8.57 -10.39 -11.80
N ILE A 254 -9.13 -9.34 -11.18
CA ILE A 254 -9.02 -9.03 -9.75
C ILE A 254 -10.42 -8.60 -9.30
N GLY A 255 -10.98 -9.29 -8.33
CA GLY A 255 -12.38 -9.17 -7.90
C GLY A 255 -12.63 -8.15 -6.76
N GLY A 256 -11.68 -7.28 -6.44
CA GLY A 256 -11.84 -6.33 -5.35
C GLY A 256 -11.62 -6.94 -3.96
N GLY A 257 -12.33 -6.41 -2.97
CA GLY A 257 -12.23 -6.82 -1.57
C GLY A 257 -11.58 -5.78 -0.66
N SER A 258 -11.61 -4.51 -1.07
CA SER A 258 -11.17 -3.40 -0.22
C SER A 258 -11.98 -3.37 1.07
N VAL A 259 -11.30 -3.09 2.19
CA VAL A 259 -11.91 -3.15 3.52
C VAL A 259 -11.23 -2.19 4.48
N VAL A 260 -12.01 -1.64 5.41
CA VAL A 260 -11.53 -0.88 6.57
C VAL A 260 -11.88 -1.64 7.84
N VAL A 261 -10.89 -1.85 8.72
CA VAL A 261 -11.04 -2.64 9.95
C VAL A 261 -10.59 -1.82 11.15
N SER A 262 -11.36 -1.88 12.25
CA SER A 262 -11.03 -1.22 13.52
C SER A 262 -9.92 -1.95 14.30
N PRO A 263 -9.26 -1.32 15.28
CA PRO A 263 -8.23 -1.94 16.12
C PRO A 263 -8.72 -3.15 16.93
N LEU A 264 -10.04 -3.33 17.03
CA LEU A 264 -10.68 -4.49 17.68
C LEU A 264 -11.21 -5.52 16.67
N GLY A 265 -10.84 -5.41 15.38
CA GLY A 265 -11.14 -6.39 14.35
C GLY A 265 -12.56 -6.29 13.76
N GLU A 266 -13.30 -5.20 14.05
CA GLU A 266 -14.59 -4.94 13.42
C GLU A 266 -14.40 -4.41 12.01
N VAL A 267 -15.19 -4.90 11.07
CA VAL A 267 -15.24 -4.36 9.71
C VAL A 267 -16.09 -3.09 9.73
N LEU A 268 -15.44 -1.94 9.55
CA LEU A 268 -16.10 -0.65 9.55
C LEU A 268 -16.71 -0.32 8.17
N ALA A 269 -16.07 -0.76 7.08
CA ALA A 269 -16.61 -0.66 5.73
C ALA A 269 -16.06 -1.79 4.85
N GLY A 270 -16.86 -2.26 3.89
CA GLY A 270 -16.51 -3.35 2.97
C GLY A 270 -16.82 -4.75 3.55
N PRO A 271 -16.27 -5.84 2.97
CA PRO A 271 -15.43 -5.80 1.77
C PRO A 271 -16.21 -5.36 0.52
N LEU A 272 -15.65 -4.44 -0.25
CA LEU A 272 -16.23 -4.03 -1.54
C LEU A 272 -15.91 -5.09 -2.59
N ARG A 273 -16.94 -5.62 -3.25
CA ARG A 273 -16.81 -6.66 -4.29
C ARG A 273 -17.48 -6.21 -5.57
N ASP A 274 -17.08 -6.84 -6.67
CA ASP A 274 -17.77 -6.79 -7.97
C ASP A 274 -17.91 -5.39 -8.59
N GLY A 275 -17.00 -4.48 -8.29
CA GLY A 275 -17.00 -3.16 -8.89
C GLY A 275 -15.93 -2.23 -8.34
N GLU A 276 -15.82 -1.06 -8.95
CA GLU A 276 -14.98 0.03 -8.45
C GLU A 276 -15.76 0.89 -7.45
N GLY A 277 -15.05 1.60 -6.58
CA GLY A 277 -15.65 2.53 -5.63
C GLY A 277 -14.69 2.99 -4.55
N ILE A 278 -15.18 3.86 -3.69
CA ILE A 278 -14.43 4.41 -2.55
C ILE A 278 -15.18 4.07 -1.26
N LEU A 279 -14.50 3.41 -0.34
CA LEU A 279 -14.99 3.20 1.02
C LEU A 279 -14.39 4.28 1.91
N ALA A 280 -15.23 5.16 2.47
CA ALA A 280 -14.80 6.21 3.39
C ALA A 280 -15.44 6.03 4.76
N VAL A 281 -14.64 6.19 5.82
CA VAL A 281 -15.07 6.00 7.20
C VAL A 281 -14.42 7.06 8.10
N GLU A 282 -15.19 7.63 9.01
CA GLU A 282 -14.65 8.39 10.13
C GLU A 282 -14.12 7.41 11.20
N LEU A 283 -12.84 7.51 11.51
CA LEU A 283 -12.13 6.69 12.48
C LEU A 283 -12.01 7.46 13.81
N ASP A 284 -12.52 6.88 14.90
CA ASP A 284 -12.30 7.40 16.25
C ASP A 284 -10.89 6.94 16.74
N LEU A 285 -9.92 7.85 16.72
CA LEU A 285 -8.53 7.53 17.12
C LEU A 285 -8.39 7.16 18.60
N ASP A 286 -9.38 7.43 19.43
CA ASP A 286 -9.39 6.97 20.82
C ASP A 286 -9.60 5.45 20.91
N ASP A 287 -10.09 4.78 19.85
CA ASP A 287 -10.17 3.33 19.77
C ASP A 287 -8.78 2.66 19.77
N LEU A 288 -7.73 3.37 19.34
CA LEU A 288 -6.36 2.88 19.48
C LEU A 288 -5.98 2.68 20.94
N VAL A 289 -6.33 3.66 21.78
CA VAL A 289 -6.05 3.60 23.22
C VAL A 289 -6.92 2.54 23.89
N ARG A 290 -8.23 2.49 23.54
CA ARG A 290 -9.16 1.47 24.07
C ARG A 290 -8.69 0.07 23.74
N ALA A 291 -8.23 -0.16 22.51
CA ALA A 291 -7.75 -1.46 22.04
C ALA A 291 -6.41 -1.87 22.68
N ARG A 292 -5.52 -0.92 22.96
CA ARG A 292 -4.22 -1.18 23.64
C ARG A 292 -4.36 -1.41 25.15
N PHE A 293 -5.54 -1.26 25.72
CA PHE A 293 -5.76 -1.49 27.14
C PHE A 293 -5.46 -2.93 27.59
N ASP A 294 -5.92 -3.89 26.80
CA ASP A 294 -5.77 -5.35 27.10
C ASP A 294 -4.63 -6.02 26.33
N PHE A 295 -4.16 -5.40 25.26
CA PHE A 295 -3.07 -5.94 24.45
C PHE A 295 -2.28 -4.82 23.75
N ASP A 296 -1.02 -4.64 24.15
CA ASP A 296 -0.05 -3.77 23.46
C ASP A 296 1.16 -4.62 23.06
N PRO A 297 1.31 -5.00 21.77
CA PRO A 297 2.32 -5.97 21.32
C PRO A 297 3.74 -5.45 21.53
N THR A 298 3.95 -4.14 21.61
CA THR A 298 5.26 -3.52 21.80
C THR A 298 5.44 -2.87 23.17
N GLY A 299 4.38 -2.88 23.98
CA GLY A 299 4.34 -2.40 25.34
C GLY A 299 4.24 -3.52 26.37
N HIS A 300 3.14 -3.55 27.15
CA HIS A 300 2.98 -4.45 28.30
C HIS A 300 2.84 -5.95 27.91
N TYR A 301 2.62 -6.28 26.62
CA TYR A 301 2.63 -7.67 26.13
C TYR A 301 3.97 -8.08 25.54
N ALA A 302 4.91 -7.15 25.36
CA ALA A 302 6.25 -7.48 24.91
C ALA A 302 7.05 -8.21 26.01
N ARG A 303 7.93 -9.11 25.59
CA ARG A 303 8.86 -9.87 26.46
C ARG A 303 10.30 -9.67 25.98
N PRO A 304 10.86 -8.44 26.15
CA PRO A 304 12.22 -8.12 25.69
C PRO A 304 13.30 -8.91 26.44
N ASP A 305 12.95 -9.53 27.58
CA ASP A 305 13.76 -10.48 28.31
C ASP A 305 13.86 -11.86 27.65
N VAL A 306 12.94 -12.18 26.68
CA VAL A 306 12.85 -13.47 25.98
C VAL A 306 13.15 -13.32 24.49
N PHE A 307 12.63 -12.25 23.85
CA PHE A 307 12.69 -12.04 22.41
C PHE A 307 13.33 -10.71 22.07
N THR A 308 14.28 -10.72 21.13
CA THR A 308 14.89 -9.53 20.55
C THR A 308 14.69 -9.57 19.04
N LEU A 309 14.24 -8.46 18.46
CA LEU A 309 14.19 -8.25 17.03
C LEU A 309 15.15 -7.11 16.68
N ASP A 310 16.20 -7.43 15.92
CA ASP A 310 17.09 -6.45 15.32
C ASP A 310 16.66 -6.19 13.87
N VAL A 311 16.47 -4.94 13.52
CA VAL A 311 16.08 -4.50 12.18
C VAL A 311 17.19 -3.67 11.58
N ASP A 312 17.75 -4.11 10.46
CA ASP A 312 18.72 -3.32 9.72
C ASP A 312 17.98 -2.34 8.79
N GLU A 313 17.99 -1.07 9.15
CA GLU A 313 17.40 0.03 8.38
C GLU A 313 18.42 0.78 7.52
N SER A 314 19.60 0.23 7.35
CA SER A 314 20.60 0.81 6.44
C SER A 314 20.26 0.56 4.98
N THR A 315 20.69 1.47 4.10
CA THR A 315 20.59 1.26 2.65
C THR A 315 21.64 0.27 2.20
N HIS A 316 21.21 -0.79 1.52
CA HIS A 316 22.11 -1.79 0.96
C HIS A 316 22.46 -1.45 -0.50
N SER A 317 23.70 -1.00 -0.73
CA SER A 317 24.25 -0.78 -2.07
C SER A 317 24.93 -2.03 -2.58
N THR A 318 24.72 -2.37 -3.87
CA THR A 318 25.44 -3.46 -4.54
C THR A 318 26.93 -3.19 -4.72
N VAL A 319 27.33 -1.92 -4.67
CA VAL A 319 28.72 -1.47 -4.80
C VAL A 319 29.01 -0.38 -3.77
N THR A 320 30.01 -0.58 -2.94
CA THR A 320 30.57 0.44 -2.06
C THR A 320 31.91 0.88 -2.64
N THR A 321 32.04 2.17 -2.98
CA THR A 321 33.31 2.78 -3.35
C THR A 321 33.95 3.39 -2.11
N THR A 322 35.15 2.94 -1.74
CA THR A 322 35.98 3.48 -0.66
C THR A 322 36.94 4.51 -1.18
#